data_e58c567124cb18ae4d742f7cbd40cac0
#
_entry.id   e58c567124cb18ae4d742f7cbd40cac0
#
_cell.length_a   1.000
_cell.length_b   1.000
_cell.length_c   1.000
_cell.angle_alpha   90.00
_cell.angle_beta   90.00
_cell.angle_gamma   90.00
#
_symmetry.space_group_name_H-M   'P 1'
#
loop_
_entity.id
_entity.type
_entity.pdbx_description
1 polymer ?
#
loop_
_entity_poly.entity_id
_entity_poly.type
_entity_poly.pdbx_seq_one_letter_code
_entity_poly.pdbx_strand_id
1 'polypeptide(L)'
;MGGSEACRGLAFIVEGATEKVFYLEYLSQLCAAKGLALRKDLDTQEDRYAITSANGEKVVMMASVNSVSQMTNSATWFDRACVGENPEIAWTVFLCYDTDEYNSDITKFHEGDWAMLRESISPAAQKVVDLAAKADIEDVMLCDLPGVLSFLGLPPETEMPLGNKGKTKLKKLYRKVAPNKAY
;
A
#
# COMPACT_ATOMS: atom_id res chain seq x y z
N MET A 1 18.43 -5.81 33.38
CA MET A 1 18.14 -6.77 32.30
C MET A 1 17.42 -5.97 31.21
N GLY A 2 18.14 -5.48 30.20
CA GLY A 2 17.56 -4.80 29.04
C GLY A 2 16.92 -5.85 28.17
N GLY A 3 15.57 -5.90 28.15
CA GLY A 3 14.85 -6.71 27.18
C GLY A 3 15.22 -6.21 25.79
N SER A 4 15.80 -7.04 24.96
CA SER A 4 15.97 -6.78 23.54
C SER A 4 14.58 -6.44 22.98
N GLU A 5 14.37 -5.19 22.55
CA GLU A 5 13.15 -4.83 21.87
C GLU A 5 13.07 -5.71 20.61
N ALA A 6 12.04 -6.55 20.53
CA ALA A 6 11.88 -7.46 19.41
C ALA A 6 11.91 -6.66 18.11
N CYS A 7 12.71 -7.10 17.15
CA CYS A 7 12.76 -6.46 15.83
C CYS A 7 11.36 -6.49 15.22
N ARG A 8 10.88 -5.36 14.74
CA ARG A 8 9.51 -5.23 14.19
C ARG A 8 9.58 -5.07 12.70
N GLY A 9 8.80 -5.86 11.97
CA GLY A 9 8.63 -5.79 10.54
C GLY A 9 7.24 -5.30 10.14
N LEU A 10 7.16 -4.67 8.99
CA LEU A 10 5.92 -4.26 8.34
C LEU A 10 5.83 -4.99 7.00
N ALA A 11 4.78 -5.74 6.78
CA ALA A 11 4.51 -6.38 5.50
C ALA A 11 3.25 -5.75 4.89
N PHE A 12 3.34 -5.27 3.66
CA PHE A 12 2.22 -4.73 2.91
C PHE A 12 1.87 -5.69 1.78
N ILE A 13 0.64 -6.18 1.79
CA ILE A 13 0.05 -6.95 0.70
C ILE A 13 -0.98 -6.05 0.04
N VAL A 14 -0.67 -5.58 -1.16
CA VAL A 14 -1.46 -4.58 -1.86
C VAL A 14 -2.17 -5.21 -3.06
N GLU A 15 -3.31 -4.65 -3.46
CA GLU A 15 -4.08 -5.16 -4.58
C GLU A 15 -3.30 -5.09 -5.90
N GLY A 16 -2.68 -3.95 -6.18
CA GLY A 16 -1.98 -3.74 -7.44
C GLY A 16 -0.84 -2.72 -7.38
N ALA A 17 -0.38 -2.32 -8.57
CA ALA A 17 0.77 -1.43 -8.70
C ALA A 17 0.49 0.00 -8.21
N THR A 18 -0.74 0.49 -8.35
CA THR A 18 -1.13 1.84 -7.91
C THR A 18 -1.02 1.95 -6.39
N GLU A 19 -1.60 1.00 -5.67
CA GLU A 19 -1.56 0.92 -4.21
C GLU A 19 -0.11 0.79 -3.73
N LYS A 20 0.70 -0.03 -4.42
CA LYS A 20 2.11 -0.19 -4.08
C LYS A 20 2.87 1.13 -4.14
N VAL A 21 2.73 1.88 -5.24
CA VAL A 21 3.38 3.20 -5.40
C VAL A 21 2.87 4.17 -4.34
N PHE A 22 1.56 4.21 -4.10
CA PHE A 22 0.96 5.08 -3.09
C PHE A 22 1.51 4.80 -1.69
N TYR A 23 1.49 3.55 -1.23
CA TYR A 23 1.95 3.22 0.12
C TYR A 23 3.46 3.39 0.29
N LEU A 24 4.27 3.15 -0.75
CA LEU A 24 5.71 3.44 -0.71
C LEU A 24 5.99 4.92 -0.54
N GLU A 25 5.33 5.76 -1.34
CA GLU A 25 5.49 7.21 -1.23
C GLU A 25 4.97 7.72 0.13
N TYR A 26 3.81 7.25 0.58
CA TYR A 26 3.27 7.60 1.89
C TYR A 26 4.23 7.25 3.02
N LEU A 27 4.82 6.04 3.02
CA LEU A 27 5.82 5.64 4.00
C LEU A 27 7.09 6.49 3.92
N SER A 28 7.54 6.82 2.71
CA SER A 28 8.70 7.68 2.48
C SER A 28 8.49 9.07 3.11
N GLN A 29 7.32 9.67 2.89
CA GLN A 29 6.95 10.96 3.47
C GLN A 29 6.83 10.90 4.99
N LEU A 30 6.22 9.84 5.55
CA LEU A 30 6.14 9.63 7.00
C LEU A 30 7.54 9.47 7.63
N CYS A 31 8.44 8.76 6.97
CA CYS A 31 9.83 8.62 7.42
C CYS A 31 10.54 9.98 7.40
N ALA A 32 10.44 10.72 6.28
CA ALA A 32 11.06 12.03 6.14
C ALA A 32 10.58 13.03 7.21
N ALA A 33 9.27 13.06 7.49
CA ALA A 33 8.67 13.91 8.54
C ALA A 33 9.21 13.60 9.95
N LYS A 34 9.76 12.39 10.15
CA LYS A 34 10.38 11.95 11.42
C LYS A 34 11.92 11.95 11.38
N GLY A 35 12.52 12.52 10.33
CA GLY A 35 13.97 12.50 10.15
C GLY A 35 14.54 11.10 9.87
N LEU A 36 13.71 10.18 9.37
CA LEU A 36 14.08 8.81 9.00
C LEU A 36 14.15 8.69 7.47
N ALA A 37 14.78 7.62 6.98
CA ALA A 37 14.81 7.31 5.56
C ALA A 37 14.30 5.89 5.32
N LEU A 38 13.43 5.75 4.31
CA LEU A 38 13.05 4.47 3.73
C LEU A 38 14.01 4.17 2.59
N ARG A 39 14.75 3.07 2.65
CA ARG A 39 15.75 2.69 1.64
C ARG A 39 15.40 1.33 1.07
N LYS A 40 15.44 1.20 -0.26
CA LYS A 40 15.28 -0.10 -0.91
C LYS A 40 16.53 -0.95 -0.67
N ASP A 41 16.32 -2.21 -0.31
CA ASP A 41 17.37 -3.22 -0.28
C ASP A 41 17.58 -3.70 -1.72
N LEU A 42 18.79 -3.51 -2.24
CA LEU A 42 19.16 -3.87 -3.61
C LEU A 42 19.76 -5.28 -3.72
N ASP A 43 20.02 -5.93 -2.59
CA ASP A 43 20.64 -7.24 -2.54
C ASP A 43 19.62 -8.39 -2.61
N THR A 44 18.33 -8.07 -2.73
CA THR A 44 17.24 -9.04 -2.83
C THR A 44 16.36 -8.79 -4.05
N GLN A 45 15.76 -9.86 -4.58
CA GLN A 45 14.73 -9.76 -5.63
C GLN A 45 13.36 -9.38 -5.07
N GLU A 46 13.16 -9.50 -3.77
CA GLU A 46 11.93 -9.08 -3.10
C GLU A 46 11.85 -7.55 -3.01
N ASP A 47 10.64 -7.04 -2.91
CA ASP A 47 10.41 -5.62 -2.61
C ASP A 47 10.62 -5.36 -1.12
N ARG A 48 11.87 -5.36 -0.71
CA ARG A 48 12.35 -5.16 0.65
C ARG A 48 12.91 -3.75 0.81
N TYR A 49 12.57 -3.15 1.93
CA TYR A 49 13.03 -1.82 2.32
C TYR A 49 13.43 -1.82 3.79
N ALA A 50 14.32 -0.91 4.17
CA ALA A 50 14.74 -0.69 5.53
C ALA A 50 14.42 0.73 6.00
N ILE A 51 13.91 0.86 7.21
CA ILE A 51 13.78 2.14 7.92
C ILE A 51 14.84 2.15 9.03
N THR A 52 15.86 2.95 8.85
CA THR A 52 16.94 3.09 9.84
C THR A 52 16.62 4.19 10.83
N SER A 53 16.75 3.90 12.12
CA SER A 53 16.57 4.83 13.22
C SER A 53 17.67 4.69 14.26
N ALA A 54 17.76 5.61 15.22
CA ALA A 54 18.69 5.50 16.35
C ALA A 54 18.46 4.23 17.20
N ASN A 55 17.23 3.67 17.16
CA ASN A 55 16.83 2.50 17.92
C ASN A 55 16.94 1.19 17.11
N GLY A 56 17.63 1.21 15.99
CA GLY A 56 17.82 0.06 15.11
C GLY A 56 17.09 0.19 13.77
N GLU A 57 17.11 -0.91 13.03
CA GLU A 57 16.50 -1.04 11.71
C GLU A 57 15.14 -1.74 11.81
N LYS A 58 14.20 -1.29 11.00
CA LYS A 58 12.90 -1.95 10.77
C LYS A 58 12.81 -2.38 9.32
N VAL A 59 12.39 -3.61 9.11
CA VAL A 59 12.20 -4.17 7.77
C VAL A 59 10.80 -3.86 7.27
N VAL A 60 10.69 -3.45 6.02
CA VAL A 60 9.41 -3.27 5.31
C VAL A 60 9.43 -4.17 4.07
N MET A 61 8.42 -5.01 3.93
CA MET A 61 8.25 -5.91 2.80
C MET A 61 6.97 -5.56 2.04
N MET A 62 6.99 -5.67 0.71
CA MET A 62 5.79 -5.43 -0.11
C MET A 62 5.57 -6.53 -1.14
N ALA A 63 4.31 -6.93 -1.31
CA ALA A 63 3.86 -7.79 -2.40
C ALA A 63 2.56 -7.26 -3.00
N SER A 64 2.38 -7.48 -4.31
CA SER A 64 1.13 -7.15 -5.02
C SER A 64 0.40 -8.43 -5.38
N VAL A 65 -0.90 -8.48 -5.07
CA VAL A 65 -1.75 -9.63 -5.42
C VAL A 65 -2.02 -9.68 -6.92
N ASN A 66 -2.33 -8.54 -7.53
CA ASN A 66 -2.62 -8.35 -8.96
C ASN A 66 -3.83 -9.13 -9.52
N SER A 67 -4.23 -10.26 -8.93
CA SER A 67 -5.41 -11.04 -9.32
C SER A 67 -5.86 -11.97 -8.19
N VAL A 68 -7.13 -12.38 -8.19
CA VAL A 68 -7.70 -13.32 -7.20
C VAL A 68 -6.90 -14.63 -7.14
N SER A 69 -6.44 -15.15 -8.30
CA SER A 69 -5.62 -16.35 -8.35
C SER A 69 -4.25 -16.23 -7.64
N GLN A 70 -3.80 -15.01 -7.34
CA GLN A 70 -2.54 -14.76 -6.63
C GLN A 70 -2.73 -14.61 -5.11
N MET A 71 -3.96 -14.67 -4.58
CA MET A 71 -4.21 -14.54 -3.14
C MET A 71 -3.46 -15.59 -2.31
N THR A 72 -3.54 -16.86 -2.73
CA THR A 72 -2.80 -17.97 -2.06
C THR A 72 -1.29 -17.76 -2.15
N ASN A 73 -0.79 -17.26 -3.28
CA ASN A 73 0.64 -16.96 -3.45
C ASN A 73 1.09 -15.85 -2.50
N SER A 74 0.22 -14.89 -2.17
CA SER A 74 0.54 -13.82 -1.20
C SER A 74 0.69 -14.35 0.22
N ALA A 75 -0.12 -15.32 0.65
CA ALA A 75 0.06 -16.00 1.93
C ALA A 75 1.39 -16.80 1.94
N THR A 76 1.65 -17.58 0.89
CA THR A 76 2.92 -18.32 0.73
C THR A 76 4.13 -17.39 0.70
N TRP A 77 4.01 -16.23 0.03
CA TRP A 77 5.06 -15.22 0.04
C TRP A 77 5.33 -14.70 1.46
N PHE A 78 4.28 -14.39 2.23
CA PHE A 78 4.44 -13.92 3.61
C PHE A 78 5.14 -14.97 4.47
N ASP A 79 4.70 -16.23 4.41
CA ASP A 79 5.30 -17.33 5.17
C ASP A 79 6.77 -17.53 4.80
N ARG A 80 7.11 -17.48 3.51
CA ARG A 80 8.49 -17.69 3.05
C ARG A 80 9.38 -16.46 3.27
N ALA A 81 9.03 -15.32 2.64
CA ALA A 81 9.90 -14.17 2.54
C ALA A 81 9.90 -13.31 3.82
N CYS A 82 8.80 -13.30 4.58
CA CYS A 82 8.75 -12.55 5.82
C CYS A 82 9.11 -13.45 7.02
N VAL A 83 8.34 -14.50 7.27
CA VAL A 83 8.48 -15.32 8.47
C VAL A 83 9.67 -16.28 8.35
N GLY A 84 9.79 -16.99 7.22
CA GLY A 84 10.84 -18.01 7.03
C GLY A 84 12.26 -17.44 6.96
N GLU A 85 12.43 -16.30 6.26
CA GLU A 85 13.74 -15.65 6.13
C GLU A 85 14.08 -14.75 7.33
N ASN A 86 13.10 -14.36 8.15
CA ASN A 86 13.31 -13.46 9.29
C ASN A 86 12.45 -13.89 10.50
N PRO A 87 12.71 -15.08 11.06
CA PRO A 87 11.88 -15.68 12.13
C PRO A 87 11.89 -14.90 13.46
N GLU A 88 12.91 -14.04 13.65
CA GLU A 88 13.03 -13.19 14.84
C GLU A 88 12.20 -11.89 14.76
N ILE A 89 11.65 -11.59 13.59
CA ILE A 89 10.88 -10.36 13.36
C ILE A 89 9.42 -10.58 13.72
N ALA A 90 8.89 -9.71 14.58
CA ALA A 90 7.45 -9.63 14.86
C ALA A 90 6.76 -8.79 13.77
N TRP A 91 6.02 -9.46 12.88
CA TRP A 91 5.42 -8.85 11.70
C TRP A 91 4.04 -8.24 11.98
N THR A 92 3.86 -6.98 11.57
CA THR A 92 2.54 -6.39 11.36
C THR A 92 2.23 -6.40 9.87
N VAL A 93 1.14 -7.04 9.48
CA VAL A 93 0.72 -7.15 8.08
C VAL A 93 -0.39 -6.15 7.79
N PHE A 94 -0.25 -5.40 6.71
CA PHE A 94 -1.28 -4.51 6.18
C PHE A 94 -1.83 -5.10 4.89
N LEU A 95 -3.15 -5.36 4.85
CA LEU A 95 -3.88 -5.73 3.65
C LEU A 95 -4.48 -4.46 3.04
N CYS A 96 -3.99 -4.07 1.85
CA CYS A 96 -4.30 -2.78 1.24
C CYS A 96 -5.07 -3.01 -0.05
N TYR A 97 -6.35 -2.66 -0.06
CA TYR A 97 -7.26 -2.97 -1.17
C TYR A 97 -8.38 -1.94 -1.32
N ASP A 98 -8.99 -1.95 -2.50
CA ASP A 98 -10.17 -1.15 -2.82
C ASP A 98 -11.45 -1.91 -2.43
N THR A 99 -12.48 -1.19 -1.92
CA THR A 99 -13.78 -1.81 -1.63
C THR A 99 -14.70 -1.87 -2.85
N ASP A 100 -14.35 -1.14 -3.92
CA ASP A 100 -15.10 -1.06 -5.18
C ASP A 100 -16.61 -0.77 -5.02
N GLU A 101 -17.01 -0.04 -3.98
CA GLU A 101 -18.42 0.23 -3.60
C GLU A 101 -19.31 0.77 -4.74
N TYR A 102 -18.71 1.29 -5.81
CA TYR A 102 -19.45 1.87 -6.95
C TYR A 102 -19.74 0.89 -8.08
N ASN A 103 -19.28 -0.36 -7.98
CA ASN A 103 -19.41 -1.29 -9.09
C ASN A 103 -19.63 -2.72 -8.63
N SER A 104 -20.89 -3.08 -8.38
CA SER A 104 -21.29 -4.43 -7.95
C SER A 104 -21.01 -5.51 -9.01
N ASP A 105 -20.77 -5.14 -10.27
CA ASP A 105 -20.77 -6.11 -11.36
C ASP A 105 -19.35 -6.49 -11.86
N ILE A 106 -18.27 -5.82 -11.42
CA ILE A 106 -16.91 -6.05 -11.94
C ILE A 106 -15.86 -5.94 -10.84
N THR A 107 -16.11 -6.48 -9.66
CA THR A 107 -15.05 -6.58 -8.65
C THR A 107 -14.10 -7.72 -9.00
N LYS A 108 -12.83 -7.38 -9.18
CA LYS A 108 -11.75 -8.36 -9.31
C LYS A 108 -11.59 -9.19 -8.04
N PHE A 109 -11.81 -8.54 -6.89
CA PHE A 109 -11.65 -9.11 -5.55
C PHE A 109 -12.93 -8.91 -4.76
N HIS A 110 -13.29 -9.89 -3.95
CA HIS A 110 -14.39 -9.80 -3.01
C HIS A 110 -13.85 -9.68 -1.59
N GLU A 111 -14.61 -9.08 -0.70
CA GLU A 111 -14.25 -9.00 0.72
C GLU A 111 -13.91 -10.37 1.32
N GLY A 112 -14.59 -11.42 0.86
CA GLY A 112 -14.31 -12.81 1.25
C GLY A 112 -12.91 -13.30 0.86
N ASP A 113 -12.35 -12.83 -0.26
CA ASP A 113 -10.98 -13.18 -0.68
C ASP A 113 -9.96 -12.62 0.30
N TRP A 114 -10.15 -11.36 0.71
CA TRP A 114 -9.30 -10.71 1.72
C TRP A 114 -9.47 -11.30 3.11
N ALA A 115 -10.69 -11.72 3.48
CA ALA A 115 -10.95 -12.43 4.72
C ALA A 115 -10.20 -13.76 4.78
N MET A 116 -10.24 -14.57 3.70
CA MET A 116 -9.47 -15.82 3.61
C MET A 116 -7.96 -15.58 3.69
N LEU A 117 -7.45 -14.55 3.03
CA LEU A 117 -6.04 -14.20 3.11
C LEU A 117 -5.64 -13.81 4.54
N ARG A 118 -6.47 -13.00 5.22
CA ARG A 118 -6.27 -12.62 6.62
C ARG A 118 -6.21 -13.84 7.54
N GLU A 119 -7.14 -14.78 7.39
CA GLU A 119 -7.16 -16.02 8.16
C GLU A 119 -5.89 -16.86 7.93
N SER A 120 -5.42 -16.94 6.69
CA SER A 120 -4.20 -17.68 6.35
C SER A 120 -2.94 -17.07 6.97
N ILE A 121 -2.85 -15.74 7.07
CA ILE A 121 -1.67 -15.01 7.55
C ILE A 121 -1.68 -14.87 9.08
N SER A 122 -2.84 -14.72 9.70
CA SER A 122 -2.99 -14.39 11.13
C SER A 122 -2.23 -15.30 12.09
N PRO A 123 -2.08 -16.62 11.86
CA PRO A 123 -1.31 -17.48 12.77
C PRO A 123 0.17 -17.12 12.88
N ALA A 124 0.76 -16.57 11.83
CA ALA A 124 2.18 -16.24 11.75
C ALA A 124 2.47 -14.74 11.96
N ALA A 125 1.46 -13.88 11.88
CA ALA A 125 1.59 -12.44 12.07
C ALA A 125 1.32 -12.03 13.52
N GLN A 126 2.06 -11.06 14.04
CA GLN A 126 1.75 -10.44 15.33
C GLN A 126 0.42 -9.67 15.26
N LYS A 127 0.14 -9.03 14.12
CA LYS A 127 -1.06 -8.26 13.87
C LYS A 127 -1.36 -8.20 12.39
N VAL A 128 -2.63 -8.31 12.01
CA VAL A 128 -3.11 -8.03 10.67
C VAL A 128 -4.05 -6.82 10.72
N VAL A 129 -3.89 -5.88 9.79
CA VAL A 129 -4.65 -4.64 9.70
C VAL A 129 -5.15 -4.47 8.27
N ASP A 130 -6.45 -4.27 8.10
CA ASP A 130 -7.01 -3.91 6.80
C ASP A 130 -6.91 -2.39 6.58
N LEU A 131 -6.40 -2.02 5.42
CA LEU A 131 -6.40 -0.67 4.89
C LEU A 131 -7.27 -0.65 3.63
N ALA A 132 -8.58 -0.75 3.84
CA ALA A 132 -9.57 -0.74 2.78
C ALA A 132 -9.84 0.69 2.33
N ALA A 133 -9.49 1.02 1.09
CA ALA A 133 -9.85 2.30 0.50
C ALA A 133 -11.33 2.27 0.14
N LYS A 134 -12.07 3.29 0.58
CA LYS A 134 -13.48 3.41 0.20
C LYS A 134 -13.56 3.74 -1.29
N ALA A 135 -14.17 2.84 -2.02
CA ALA A 135 -14.25 2.79 -3.48
C ALA A 135 -12.91 2.48 -4.16
N ASP A 136 -12.01 3.44 -4.33
CA ASP A 136 -10.67 3.22 -4.88
C ASP A 136 -9.61 4.10 -4.19
N ILE A 137 -8.35 3.75 -4.35
CA ILE A 137 -7.23 4.48 -3.73
C ILE A 137 -7.14 5.92 -4.26
N GLU A 138 -7.57 6.17 -5.48
CA GLU A 138 -7.60 7.52 -6.05
C GLU A 138 -8.64 8.42 -5.36
N ASP A 139 -9.75 7.87 -4.84
CA ASP A 139 -10.67 8.64 -3.98
C ASP A 139 -10.01 9.04 -2.66
N VAL A 140 -9.14 8.19 -2.09
CA VAL A 140 -8.34 8.55 -0.91
C VAL A 140 -7.37 9.69 -1.24
N MET A 141 -6.67 9.64 -2.39
CA MET A 141 -5.80 10.74 -2.84
C MET A 141 -6.57 12.06 -2.99
N LEU A 142 -7.79 12.00 -3.51
CA LEU A 142 -8.64 13.17 -3.72
C LEU A 142 -9.26 13.76 -2.44
N CYS A 143 -9.09 13.11 -1.28
CA CYS A 143 -9.41 13.72 0.01
C CYS A 143 -8.55 14.97 0.29
N ASP A 144 -7.34 15.05 -0.30
CA ASP A 144 -6.52 16.26 -0.34
C ASP A 144 -6.51 16.86 -1.76
N LEU A 145 -7.66 17.33 -2.23
CA LEU A 145 -7.76 17.97 -3.54
C LEU A 145 -6.76 19.14 -3.71
N PRO A 146 -6.56 20.06 -2.73
CA PRO A 146 -5.57 21.11 -2.84
C PRO A 146 -4.15 20.58 -3.11
N GLY A 147 -3.73 19.52 -2.40
CA GLY A 147 -2.44 18.86 -2.62
C GLY A 147 -2.33 18.25 -4.01
N VAL A 148 -3.37 17.58 -4.48
CA VAL A 148 -3.41 17.01 -5.84
C VAL A 148 -3.33 18.11 -6.90
N LEU A 149 -4.07 19.22 -6.75
CA LEU A 149 -4.03 20.34 -7.69
C LEU A 149 -2.63 20.98 -7.73
N SER A 150 -2.04 21.21 -6.57
CA SER A 150 -0.67 21.73 -6.43
C SER A 150 0.35 20.82 -7.11
N PHE A 151 0.27 19.51 -6.87
CA PHE A 151 1.14 18.52 -7.51
C PHE A 151 1.02 18.51 -9.03
N LEU A 152 -0.21 18.65 -9.55
CA LEU A 152 -0.47 18.71 -10.99
C LEU A 152 -0.17 20.07 -11.61
N GLY A 153 0.15 21.10 -10.82
CA GLY A 153 0.32 22.48 -11.30
C GLY A 153 -0.97 23.11 -11.81
N LEU A 154 -2.13 22.68 -11.29
CA LEU A 154 -3.44 23.24 -11.61
C LEU A 154 -3.79 24.40 -10.67
N PRO A 155 -4.58 25.38 -11.12
CA PRO A 155 -5.07 26.46 -10.28
C PRO A 155 -5.83 25.93 -9.06
N PRO A 156 -5.65 26.53 -7.85
CA PRO A 156 -6.29 26.06 -6.63
C PRO A 156 -7.81 26.11 -6.63
N GLU A 157 -8.38 26.97 -7.49
CA GLU A 157 -9.83 27.08 -7.72
C GLU A 157 -10.38 26.02 -8.68
N THR A 158 -9.55 25.09 -9.16
CA THR A 158 -10.02 24.03 -10.05
C THR A 158 -11.00 23.11 -9.32
N GLU A 159 -12.23 23.07 -9.82
CA GLU A 159 -13.29 22.24 -9.26
C GLU A 159 -13.01 20.74 -9.46
N MET A 160 -13.49 19.95 -8.50
CA MET A 160 -13.47 18.48 -8.59
C MET A 160 -14.28 18.03 -9.83
N PRO A 161 -13.69 17.28 -10.74
CA PRO A 161 -14.40 16.77 -11.91
C PRO A 161 -15.55 15.83 -11.52
N LEU A 162 -16.63 15.85 -12.26
CA LEU A 162 -17.71 14.88 -12.12
C LEU A 162 -17.21 13.47 -12.47
N GLY A 163 -17.67 12.50 -11.71
CA GLY A 163 -17.33 11.07 -11.89
C GLY A 163 -17.69 10.26 -10.66
N ASN A 164 -17.95 8.98 -10.85
CA ASN A 164 -18.35 8.08 -9.76
C ASN A 164 -17.13 7.47 -9.04
N LYS A 165 -15.97 7.38 -9.70
CA LYS A 165 -14.73 6.82 -9.17
C LYS A 165 -13.61 7.86 -9.12
N GLY A 166 -12.75 7.79 -8.10
CA GLY A 166 -11.57 8.62 -7.94
C GLY A 166 -10.65 8.55 -9.14
N LYS A 167 -10.40 7.36 -9.66
CA LYS A 167 -9.64 7.14 -10.89
C LYS A 167 -10.16 7.94 -12.08
N THR A 168 -11.49 8.01 -12.27
CA THR A 168 -12.08 8.79 -13.36
C THR A 168 -11.88 10.29 -13.15
N LYS A 169 -12.03 10.77 -11.92
CA LYS A 169 -11.83 12.17 -11.53
C LYS A 169 -10.37 12.58 -11.69
N LEU A 170 -9.46 11.80 -11.14
CA LEU A 170 -8.01 12.05 -11.21
C LEU A 170 -7.51 12.05 -12.66
N LYS A 171 -7.97 11.10 -13.48
CA LYS A 171 -7.67 11.06 -14.92
C LYS A 171 -8.14 12.33 -15.66
N LYS A 172 -9.29 12.89 -15.28
CA LYS A 172 -9.80 14.16 -15.87
C LYS A 172 -8.93 15.35 -15.45
N LEU A 173 -8.47 15.40 -14.20
CA LEU A 173 -7.53 16.44 -13.75
C LEU A 173 -6.19 16.31 -14.49
N TYR A 174 -5.63 15.10 -14.57
CA TYR A 174 -4.37 14.84 -15.27
C TYR A 174 -4.41 15.27 -16.74
N ARG A 175 -5.53 15.01 -17.43
CA ARG A 175 -5.73 15.43 -18.85
C ARG A 175 -5.72 16.93 -19.08
N LYS A 176 -6.01 17.76 -18.05
CA LYS A 176 -5.90 19.21 -18.16
C LYS A 176 -4.46 19.68 -18.33
N VAL A 177 -3.49 18.95 -17.75
CA VAL A 177 -2.06 19.28 -17.82
C VAL A 177 -1.28 18.44 -18.82
N ALA A 178 -1.77 17.24 -19.14
CA ALA A 178 -1.12 16.32 -20.07
C ALA A 178 -2.14 15.67 -21.04
N PRO A 179 -2.78 16.45 -21.93
CA PRO A 179 -3.92 15.98 -22.74
C PRO A 179 -3.57 14.82 -23.67
N ASN A 180 -2.31 14.69 -24.08
CA ASN A 180 -1.84 13.69 -25.04
C ASN A 180 -1.06 12.54 -24.39
N LYS A 181 -0.98 12.49 -23.05
CA LYS A 181 -0.30 11.40 -22.34
C LYS A 181 -1.32 10.41 -21.75
N ALA A 182 -0.93 9.14 -21.74
CA ALA A 182 -1.68 8.13 -20.99
C ALA A 182 -1.56 8.43 -19.48
N TYR A 183 -2.66 8.21 -18.80
CA TYR A 183 -2.70 8.23 -17.32
C TYR A 183 -2.27 6.88 -16.80
#